data_a931227d3b59918956bb4378dc07b6c9
#
_entry.id   a931227d3b59918956bb4378dc07b6c9
#
_cell.length_a   1.000
_cell.length_b   1.000
_cell.length_c   1.000
_cell.angle_alpha   90.00
_cell.angle_beta   90.00
_cell.angle_gamma   90.00
#
_symmetry.space_group_name_H-M   'P 1'
#
loop_
_entity.id
_entity.type
_entity.pdbx_description
1 polymer ?
#
loop_
_entity_poly.entity_id
_entity_poly.type
_entity_poly.pdbx_seq_one_letter_code
_entity_poly.pdbx_strand_id
1 'polypeptide(L)'
;MMFPLTPALLRYIIAEPSPSFWTYIDVYDLADALRLAAESDLPGHEVMYIASADNCAGRPLVDMIRRHHGEGVPVRELEREDASGTSSAKARRLLGYAPSRSWRDYLSADGRLLPEVRDRLARGETGVQRGRAAGWA
;
A
#
# COMPACT_ATOMS: atom_id res chain seq x y z
N MET A 1 6.67 5.82 -2.30
CA MET A 1 7.57 5.85 -3.45
C MET A 1 6.70 5.95 -4.68
N MET A 2 6.65 7.15 -5.29
CA MET A 2 5.91 7.41 -6.52
C MET A 2 6.76 7.00 -7.71
N PHE A 3 6.73 5.73 -8.09
CA PHE A 3 7.31 5.30 -9.35
C PHE A 3 6.20 5.01 -10.36
N PRO A 4 6.40 5.33 -11.64
CA PRO A 4 5.49 4.86 -12.67
C PRO A 4 5.41 3.33 -12.58
N LEU A 5 4.20 2.78 -12.54
CA LEU A 5 3.96 1.34 -12.56
C LEU A 5 4.43 0.77 -13.92
N THR A 6 5.74 0.60 -14.06
CA THR A 6 6.31 -0.10 -15.20
C THR A 6 6.28 -1.62 -14.96
N PRO A 7 6.24 -2.46 -16.00
CA PRO A 7 6.38 -3.89 -15.85
C PRO A 7 7.63 -4.31 -15.07
N ALA A 8 8.72 -3.55 -15.20
CA ALA A 8 9.95 -3.78 -14.43
C ALA A 8 9.77 -3.48 -12.95
N LEU A 9 9.07 -2.38 -12.61
CA LEU A 9 8.78 -2.03 -11.21
C LEU A 9 7.81 -3.02 -10.58
N LEU A 10 6.77 -3.45 -11.31
CA LEU A 10 5.87 -4.50 -10.81
C LEU A 10 6.63 -5.79 -10.51
N ARG A 11 7.54 -6.21 -11.41
CA ARG A 11 8.41 -7.37 -11.16
C ARG A 11 9.30 -7.17 -9.94
N TYR A 12 9.79 -5.97 -9.69
CA TYR A 12 10.60 -5.66 -8.51
C TYR A 12 9.78 -5.69 -7.22
N ILE A 13 8.58 -5.09 -7.25
CA ILE A 13 7.68 -5.04 -6.07
C ILE A 13 7.20 -6.43 -5.66
N ILE A 14 6.91 -7.29 -6.64
CA ILE A 14 6.51 -8.69 -6.40
C ILE A 14 7.70 -9.66 -6.37
N ALA A 15 8.93 -9.15 -6.57
CA ALA A 15 10.14 -9.97 -6.49
C ALA A 15 10.29 -10.58 -5.09
N GLU A 16 10.82 -11.74 -5.06
CA GLU A 16 11.08 -12.46 -3.82
C GLU A 16 12.60 -12.68 -3.66
N PRO A 17 13.16 -12.36 -2.50
CA PRO A 17 12.55 -11.74 -1.32
C PRO A 17 12.37 -10.22 -1.47
N SER A 18 11.30 -9.67 -0.87
CA SER A 18 11.11 -8.22 -0.82
C SER A 18 11.78 -7.61 0.40
N PRO A 19 12.67 -6.63 0.25
CA PRO A 19 13.34 -5.97 1.37
C PRO A 19 12.38 -5.13 2.23
N SER A 20 11.21 -4.78 1.69
CA SER A 20 10.15 -4.03 2.39
C SER A 20 9.02 -4.91 2.92
N PHE A 21 9.19 -6.22 2.96
CA PHE A 21 8.16 -7.18 3.36
C PHE A 21 6.85 -6.97 2.59
N TRP A 22 6.95 -6.71 1.28
CA TRP A 22 5.82 -6.48 0.36
C TRP A 22 4.89 -5.34 0.78
N THR A 23 5.39 -4.41 1.60
CA THR A 23 4.68 -3.21 2.01
C THR A 23 4.60 -2.20 0.88
N TYR A 24 3.43 -1.57 0.71
CA TYR A 24 3.23 -0.46 -0.21
C TYR A 24 2.28 0.58 0.39
N ILE A 25 2.13 1.69 -0.28
CA ILE A 25 1.15 2.73 0.03
C ILE A 25 0.61 3.31 -1.27
N ASP A 26 -0.71 3.50 -1.33
CA ASP A 26 -1.34 4.30 -2.38
C ASP A 26 -1.05 5.79 -2.15
N VAL A 27 -0.79 6.53 -3.22
CA VAL A 27 -0.40 7.94 -3.14
C VAL A 27 -1.48 8.83 -2.53
N TYR A 28 -2.75 8.50 -2.74
CA TYR A 28 -3.86 9.27 -2.16
C TYR A 28 -4.04 8.97 -0.68
N ASP A 29 -3.87 7.71 -0.26
CA ASP A 29 -3.86 7.35 1.16
C ASP A 29 -2.66 7.99 1.88
N LEU A 30 -1.51 8.11 1.20
CA LEU A 30 -0.37 8.86 1.74
C LEU A 30 -0.69 10.35 1.87
N ALA A 31 -1.32 10.96 0.87
CA ALA A 31 -1.73 12.37 0.93
C ALA A 31 -2.72 12.61 2.06
N ASP A 32 -3.68 11.70 2.26
CA ASP A 32 -4.62 11.76 3.39
C ASP A 32 -3.89 11.64 4.74
N ALA A 33 -2.91 10.76 4.87
CA ALA A 33 -2.09 10.65 6.08
C ALA A 33 -1.31 11.92 6.38
N LEU A 34 -0.73 12.55 5.35
CA LEU A 34 0.00 13.82 5.49
C LEU A 34 -0.95 14.97 5.90
N ARG A 35 -2.14 15.02 5.31
CA ARG A 35 -3.18 15.99 5.69
C ARG A 35 -3.59 15.81 7.15
N LEU A 36 -3.91 14.58 7.56
CA LEU A 36 -4.25 14.26 8.95
C LEU A 36 -3.13 14.64 9.92
N ALA A 37 -1.87 14.38 9.55
CA ALA A 37 -0.74 14.79 10.38
C ALA A 37 -0.59 16.31 10.48
N ALA A 38 -0.82 17.06 9.39
CA ALA A 38 -0.76 18.52 9.38
C ALA A 38 -1.91 19.16 10.17
N GLU A 39 -3.08 18.53 10.20
CA GLU A 39 -4.26 18.98 10.94
C GLU A 39 -4.25 18.52 12.42
N SER A 40 -3.35 17.60 12.78
CA SER A 40 -3.27 17.07 14.14
C SER A 40 -2.57 18.04 15.10
N ASP A 41 -3.02 18.05 16.35
CA ASP A 41 -2.40 18.80 17.44
C ASP A 41 -1.57 17.85 18.35
N LEU A 42 -0.75 17.00 17.72
CA LEU A 42 0.10 16.06 18.45
C LEU A 42 1.29 16.80 19.07
N PRO A 43 1.54 16.62 20.37
CA PRO A 43 2.68 17.24 21.02
C PRO A 43 4.01 16.57 20.64
N GLY A 44 5.04 17.37 20.40
CA GLY A 44 6.39 16.88 20.23
C GLY A 44 6.67 16.26 18.85
N HIS A 45 7.49 15.22 18.83
CA HIS A 45 7.92 14.50 17.61
C HIS A 45 7.42 13.05 17.63
N GLU A 46 6.65 12.68 16.63
CA GLU A 46 6.08 11.36 16.48
C GLU A 46 6.51 10.71 15.17
N VAL A 47 7.09 9.51 15.24
CA VAL A 47 7.43 8.70 14.06
C VAL A 47 6.37 7.64 13.87
N MET A 48 5.79 7.58 12.68
CA MET A 48 4.74 6.63 12.31
C MET A 48 5.02 5.98 10.97
N TYR A 49 4.66 4.71 10.84
CA TYR A 49 4.62 4.05 9.54
C TYR A 49 3.26 4.28 8.90
N ILE A 50 3.28 4.60 7.61
CA ILE A 50 2.08 4.77 6.79
C ILE A 50 2.15 3.74 5.67
N ALA A 51 1.20 2.82 5.66
CA ALA A 51 1.15 1.72 4.70
C ALA A 51 -0.31 1.34 4.40
N SER A 52 -0.52 0.71 3.27
CA SER A 52 -1.79 0.07 2.94
C SER A 52 -2.08 -1.10 3.89
N ALA A 53 -3.33 -1.52 3.99
CA ALA A 53 -3.74 -2.59 4.90
C ALA A 53 -3.24 -3.96 4.44
N ASP A 54 -3.17 -4.17 3.13
CA ASP A 54 -2.74 -5.40 2.48
C ASP A 54 -1.31 -5.30 1.94
N ASN A 55 -0.71 -6.44 1.59
CA ASN A 55 0.58 -6.50 0.93
C ASN A 55 0.43 -6.51 -0.60
N CYS A 56 1.45 -6.04 -1.33
CA CYS A 56 1.41 -5.94 -2.78
C CYS A 56 1.50 -7.30 -3.51
N ALA A 57 1.86 -8.38 -2.81
CA ALA A 57 1.92 -9.72 -3.37
C ALA A 57 0.57 -10.44 -3.34
N GLY A 58 -0.37 -9.98 -2.49
CA GLY A 58 -1.70 -10.58 -2.35
C GLY A 58 -1.71 -12.01 -1.81
N ARG A 59 -0.67 -12.39 -1.06
CA ARG A 59 -0.46 -13.73 -0.49
C ARG A 59 -0.39 -13.66 1.04
N PRO A 60 -0.60 -14.79 1.74
CA PRO A 60 -0.40 -14.84 3.18
C PRO A 60 1.02 -14.41 3.57
N LEU A 61 1.09 -13.35 4.38
CA LEU A 61 2.36 -12.70 4.74
C LEU A 61 3.28 -13.66 5.51
N VAL A 62 2.71 -14.44 6.42
CA VAL A 62 3.47 -15.39 7.26
C VAL A 62 4.20 -16.41 6.39
N ASP A 63 3.52 -16.96 5.39
CA ASP A 63 4.10 -17.98 4.49
C ASP A 63 5.25 -17.37 3.66
N MET A 64 5.09 -16.14 3.20
CA MET A 64 6.15 -15.44 2.47
C MET A 64 7.37 -15.17 3.37
N ILE A 65 7.14 -14.70 4.60
CA ILE A 65 8.22 -14.46 5.56
C ILE A 65 8.96 -15.76 5.86
N ARG A 66 8.26 -16.83 6.18
CA ARG A 66 8.85 -18.13 6.47
C ARG A 66 9.69 -18.67 5.31
N ARG A 67 9.14 -18.56 4.09
CA ARG A 67 9.83 -19.00 2.87
C ARG A 67 11.14 -18.27 2.63
N HIS A 68 11.21 -16.97 2.86
CA HIS A 68 12.33 -16.12 2.44
C HIS A 68 13.27 -15.71 3.57
N HIS A 69 12.77 -15.70 4.80
CA HIS A 69 13.50 -15.24 5.98
C HIS A 69 13.64 -16.31 7.07
N GLY A 70 13.00 -17.47 6.89
CA GLY A 70 13.04 -18.59 7.81
C GLY A 70 12.01 -18.55 8.94
N GLU A 71 11.85 -19.69 9.61
CA GLU A 71 10.85 -19.88 10.67
C GLU A 71 11.15 -19.08 11.94
N GLY A 72 12.37 -18.60 12.13
CA GLY A 72 12.79 -17.86 13.32
C GLY A 72 12.35 -16.41 13.37
N VAL A 73 11.74 -15.88 12.32
CA VAL A 73 11.25 -14.49 12.32
C VAL A 73 9.92 -14.39 13.07
N PRO A 74 9.88 -13.65 14.19
CA PRO A 74 8.64 -13.50 14.93
C PRO A 74 7.65 -12.63 14.16
N VAL A 75 6.46 -13.15 13.93
CA VAL A 75 5.35 -12.41 13.31
C VAL A 75 4.27 -12.20 14.37
N ARG A 76 3.82 -10.94 14.51
CA ARG A 76 2.69 -10.61 15.38
C ARG A 76 1.39 -11.17 14.79
N GLU A 77 0.37 -11.26 15.63
CA GLU A 77 -0.99 -11.54 15.17
C GLU A 77 -1.40 -10.53 14.09
N LEU A 78 -1.93 -11.03 12.98
CA LEU A 78 -2.33 -10.26 11.83
C LEU A 78 -3.86 -10.13 11.79
N GLU A 79 -4.35 -8.94 11.45
CA GLU A 79 -5.79 -8.69 11.26
C GLU A 79 -6.34 -9.41 10.01
N ARG A 80 -5.45 -9.78 9.08
CA ARG A 80 -5.75 -10.49 7.82
C ARG A 80 -4.52 -11.26 7.33
N GLU A 81 -4.72 -12.34 6.62
CA GLU A 81 -3.62 -13.19 6.14
C GLU A 81 -2.65 -12.45 5.21
N ASP A 82 -3.18 -11.63 4.30
CA ASP A 82 -2.43 -10.81 3.35
C ASP A 82 -2.11 -9.40 3.88
N ALA A 83 -1.96 -9.24 5.19
CA ALA A 83 -1.61 -7.97 5.81
C ALA A 83 -0.31 -7.38 5.24
N SER A 84 -0.19 -6.05 5.31
CA SER A 84 1.08 -5.36 5.06
C SER A 84 2.16 -5.83 6.04
N GLY A 85 3.41 -5.94 5.56
CA GLY A 85 4.55 -6.27 6.41
C GLY A 85 4.92 -5.17 7.42
N THR A 86 4.29 -3.99 7.30
CA THR A 86 4.48 -2.85 8.19
C THR A 86 3.16 -2.42 8.78
N SER A 87 3.12 -2.22 10.10
CA SER A 87 1.89 -1.84 10.79
C SER A 87 1.71 -0.32 10.86
N SER A 88 0.56 0.16 10.43
CA SER A 88 0.11 1.55 10.58
C SER A 88 -0.74 1.77 11.86
N ALA A 89 -0.73 0.84 12.80
CA ALA A 89 -1.56 0.90 14.01
C ALA A 89 -1.35 2.18 14.83
N LYS A 90 -0.11 2.70 14.90
CA LYS A 90 0.20 3.97 15.57
C LYS A 90 -0.45 5.15 14.86
N ALA A 91 -0.36 5.22 13.53
CA ALA A 91 -1.01 6.26 12.73
C ALA A 91 -2.53 6.19 12.84
N ARG A 92 -3.10 4.99 12.82
CA ARG A 92 -4.54 4.79 13.07
C ARG A 92 -4.97 5.36 14.40
N ARG A 93 -4.23 5.05 15.47
CA ARG A 93 -4.56 5.50 16.83
C ARG A 93 -4.40 7.01 17.02
N LEU A 94 -3.32 7.61 16.49
CA LEU A 94 -2.98 9.00 16.76
C LEU A 94 -3.61 9.98 15.77
N LEU A 95 -3.78 9.59 14.51
CA LEU A 95 -4.26 10.44 13.43
C LEU A 95 -5.65 10.05 12.91
N GLY A 96 -6.18 8.89 13.32
CA GLY A 96 -7.37 8.33 12.67
C GLY A 96 -7.11 7.82 11.24
N TYR A 97 -5.85 7.62 10.86
CA TYR A 97 -5.49 7.13 9.54
C TYR A 97 -6.14 5.78 9.23
N ALA A 98 -6.83 5.70 8.10
CA ALA A 98 -7.46 4.48 7.62
C ALA A 98 -7.21 4.34 6.12
N PRO A 99 -6.28 3.47 5.67
CA PRO A 99 -6.05 3.25 4.25
C PRO A 99 -7.33 2.70 3.60
N SER A 100 -7.73 3.32 2.49
CA SER A 100 -8.97 3.01 1.80
C SER A 100 -8.79 2.43 0.41
N ARG A 101 -7.55 2.43 -0.09
CA ARG A 101 -7.20 2.02 -1.45
C ARG A 101 -6.30 0.81 -1.43
N SER A 102 -6.55 -0.09 -2.40
CA SER A 102 -5.73 -1.27 -2.63
C SER A 102 -5.30 -1.33 -4.10
N TRP A 103 -4.14 -1.91 -4.36
CA TRP A 103 -3.70 -2.23 -5.72
C TRP A 103 -4.75 -3.08 -6.47
N ARG A 104 -5.57 -3.84 -5.76
CA ARG A 104 -6.68 -4.63 -6.32
C ARG A 104 -7.75 -3.76 -6.98
N ASP A 105 -7.88 -2.52 -6.57
CA ASP A 105 -8.82 -1.56 -7.15
C ASP A 105 -8.51 -1.19 -8.60
N TYR A 106 -7.30 -1.51 -9.05
CA TYR A 106 -6.84 -1.29 -10.43
C TYR A 106 -6.99 -2.53 -11.31
N LEU A 107 -7.56 -3.60 -10.77
CA LEU A 107 -7.77 -4.86 -11.48
C LEU A 107 -9.26 -5.14 -11.72
N SER A 108 -9.54 -5.78 -12.84
CA SER A 108 -10.82 -6.40 -13.14
C SER A 108 -10.98 -7.73 -12.37
N ALA A 109 -12.18 -8.28 -12.39
CA ALA A 109 -12.50 -9.53 -11.69
C ALA A 109 -11.64 -10.73 -12.11
N ASP A 110 -11.11 -10.71 -13.34
CA ASP A 110 -10.18 -11.71 -13.88
C ASP A 110 -8.71 -11.43 -13.57
N GLY A 111 -8.42 -10.43 -12.71
CA GLY A 111 -7.07 -10.08 -12.26
C GLY A 111 -6.22 -9.32 -13.29
N ARG A 112 -6.83 -8.80 -14.34
CA ARG A 112 -6.16 -7.97 -15.34
C ARG A 112 -6.28 -6.50 -15.00
N LEU A 113 -5.31 -5.70 -15.45
CA LEU A 113 -5.41 -4.24 -15.33
C LEU A 113 -6.69 -3.75 -16.03
N LEU A 114 -7.42 -2.89 -15.34
CA LEU A 114 -8.56 -2.19 -15.93
C LEU A 114 -8.11 -1.47 -17.22
N PRO A 115 -8.94 -1.45 -18.29
CA PRO A 115 -8.57 -0.85 -19.57
C PRO A 115 -8.05 0.57 -19.45
N GLU A 116 -8.74 1.41 -18.66
CA GLU A 116 -8.35 2.80 -18.41
C GLU A 116 -6.98 2.92 -17.73
N VAL A 117 -6.65 1.99 -16.83
CA VAL A 117 -5.33 1.94 -16.16
C VAL A 117 -4.25 1.58 -17.17
N ARG A 118 -4.48 0.53 -17.94
CA ARG A 118 -3.56 0.07 -18.98
C ARG A 118 -3.28 1.14 -20.03
N ASP A 119 -4.33 1.83 -20.50
CA ASP A 119 -4.21 2.83 -21.55
C ASP A 119 -3.47 4.08 -21.05
N ARG A 120 -3.65 4.47 -19.79
CA ARG A 120 -2.88 5.55 -19.15
C ARG A 120 -1.41 5.18 -18.98
N LEU A 121 -1.12 3.97 -18.53
CA LEU A 121 0.26 3.47 -18.44
C LEU A 121 0.94 3.44 -19.81
N ALA A 122 0.22 3.05 -20.87
CA ALA A 122 0.74 3.05 -22.23
C ALA A 122 1.09 4.46 -22.75
N ARG A 123 0.38 5.50 -22.27
CA ARG A 123 0.68 6.91 -22.56
C ARG A 123 1.77 7.51 -21.66
N GLY A 124 2.35 6.72 -20.73
CA GLY A 124 3.33 7.21 -19.77
C GLY A 124 2.75 8.13 -18.68
N GLU A 125 1.44 8.15 -18.52
CA GLU A 125 0.78 8.92 -17.47
C GLU A 125 1.01 8.25 -16.13
N THR A 126 1.75 8.92 -15.25
CA THR A 126 1.98 8.49 -13.88
C THR A 126 0.89 9.05 -12.97
N GLY A 127 0.26 8.18 -12.22
CA GLY A 127 -0.85 8.55 -11.32
C GLY A 127 -2.20 8.20 -11.92
N VAL A 128 -2.75 7.06 -11.51
CA VAL A 128 -4.11 6.65 -11.85
C VAL A 128 -5.05 7.41 -10.97
N GLN A 129 -5.64 8.50 -11.48
CA GLN A 129 -6.82 9.08 -10.85
C GLN A 129 -8.02 8.18 -11.20
N ARG A 130 -8.59 7.48 -10.23
CA ARG A 130 -10.00 7.10 -10.35
C ARG A 130 -10.79 8.39 -10.52
N GLY A 131 -11.68 8.42 -11.52
CA GLY A 131 -12.54 9.55 -11.76
C GLY A 131 -13.10 10.07 -10.43
N ARG A 132 -13.00 11.36 -10.22
CA ARG A 132 -13.51 12.04 -9.04
C ARG A 132 -14.90 11.52 -8.72
N ALA A 133 -15.05 10.70 -7.70
CA ALA A 133 -16.26 10.72 -6.94
C ALA A 133 -16.32 12.14 -6.36
N ALA A 134 -17.33 12.90 -6.82
CA ALA A 134 -17.55 14.28 -6.46
C ALA A 134 -17.43 14.48 -4.94
N GLY A 135 -16.65 15.43 -4.49
CA GLY A 135 -16.67 15.81 -3.09
C GLY A 135 -15.46 16.52 -2.53
N TRP A 136 -14.75 17.32 -3.33
CA TRP A 136 -13.85 18.34 -2.77
C TRP A 136 -14.33 19.69 -3.31
N ALA A 137 -15.23 20.33 -2.58
CA ALA A 137 -15.49 21.75 -2.66
C ALA A 137 -14.77 22.41 -1.48
#